data_44ab6eea4727fe4f88f37d730a745b4c
#
_entry.id   44ab6eea4727fe4f88f37d730a745b4c
#
_cell.length_a   1.000
_cell.length_b   1.000
_cell.length_c   1.000
_cell.angle_alpha   90.00
_cell.angle_beta   90.00
_cell.angle_gamma   90.00
#
_symmetry.space_group_name_H-M   'P 1'
#
loop_
_entity.id
_entity.type
_entity.pdbx_description
1 polymer ?
#
loop_
_entity_poly.entity_id
_entity_poly.type
_entity_poly.pdbx_seq_one_letter_code
_entity_poly.pdbx_strand_id
1 'polypeptide(L)'
;MKRFLLLLLILSQSAAANCWDKAAHYYHVDPYLLYAIAQVESGMNPNAVGWNQDGSRDVGLMQINSTHFSELQRQGIDENRLVTEPCTSIMVGASILSTMINVYGYNWEAVGAYNAGVKKENYSKRMNYARKVWAKYQEIKPRSSY
;
A
#
# COMPACT_ATOMS: atom_id res chain seq x y z
N MET A 1 -42.15 21.21 -9.13
CA MET A 1 -41.09 21.63 -8.22
C MET A 1 -40.56 20.42 -7.45
N LYS A 2 -39.81 19.53 -8.07
CA LYS A 2 -39.08 18.41 -7.41
C LYS A 2 -38.00 17.92 -8.37
N ARG A 3 -36.89 18.65 -8.48
CA ARG A 3 -35.68 18.21 -9.22
C ARG A 3 -34.48 18.98 -8.69
N PHE A 4 -34.02 18.65 -7.47
CA PHE A 4 -32.70 19.08 -7.00
C PHE A 4 -32.31 18.21 -5.80
N LEU A 5 -31.95 16.94 -6.00
CA LEU A 5 -31.29 16.15 -4.96
C LEU A 5 -30.64 14.89 -5.54
N LEU A 6 -29.78 15.01 -6.56
CA LEU A 6 -29.06 13.83 -7.06
C LEU A 6 -27.65 14.16 -7.59
N LEU A 7 -26.97 15.17 -7.04
CA LEU A 7 -25.65 15.57 -7.57
C LEU A 7 -24.51 15.59 -6.52
N LEU A 8 -24.66 14.98 -5.37
CA LEU A 8 -23.68 15.07 -4.28
C LEU A 8 -22.97 13.77 -3.91
N LEU A 9 -23.17 12.66 -4.64
CA LEU A 9 -22.59 11.36 -4.32
C LEU A 9 -21.45 10.88 -5.22
N ILE A 10 -21.01 11.68 -6.19
CA ILE A 10 -20.00 11.24 -7.19
C ILE A 10 -18.58 11.74 -6.88
N LEU A 11 -18.39 12.63 -5.92
CA LEU A 11 -17.09 13.28 -5.66
C LEU A 11 -16.12 12.51 -4.77
N SER A 12 -16.56 11.48 -4.03
CA SER A 12 -15.67 10.77 -3.11
C SER A 12 -14.87 9.63 -3.75
N GLN A 13 -15.33 9.06 -4.85
CA GLN A 13 -14.64 7.95 -5.52
C GLN A 13 -13.48 8.41 -6.42
N SER A 14 -13.54 9.62 -6.96
CA SER A 14 -12.48 10.15 -7.82
C SER A 14 -11.20 10.53 -7.07
N ALA A 15 -11.30 10.92 -5.79
CA ALA A 15 -10.13 11.30 -4.99
C ALA A 15 -9.25 10.08 -4.63
N ALA A 16 -9.84 8.95 -4.25
CA ALA A 16 -9.09 7.73 -3.91
C ALA A 16 -8.44 7.09 -5.15
N ALA A 17 -9.14 7.00 -6.28
CA ALA A 17 -8.58 6.51 -7.53
C ALA A 17 -7.35 7.33 -7.99
N ASN A 18 -7.38 8.65 -7.76
CA ASN A 18 -6.27 9.54 -8.11
C ASN A 18 -5.02 9.33 -7.21
N CYS A 19 -5.18 8.88 -5.96
CA CYS A 19 -4.04 8.62 -5.06
C CYS A 19 -3.19 7.43 -5.51
N TRP A 20 -3.80 6.35 -6.02
CA TRP A 20 -3.08 5.21 -6.58
C TRP A 20 -2.19 5.62 -7.74
N ASP A 21 -2.77 6.37 -8.69
CA ASP A 21 -2.07 6.85 -9.88
C ASP A 21 -0.97 7.85 -9.53
N LYS A 22 -1.21 8.77 -8.59
CA LYS A 22 -0.20 9.74 -8.13
C LYS A 22 0.99 9.06 -7.47
N ALA A 23 0.74 8.14 -6.54
CA ALA A 23 1.80 7.40 -5.86
C ALA A 23 2.60 6.53 -6.85
N ALA A 24 1.90 5.84 -7.73
CA ALA A 24 2.49 5.00 -8.76
C ALA A 24 3.37 5.82 -9.70
N HIS A 25 2.89 6.96 -10.16
CA HIS A 25 3.65 7.86 -11.03
C HIS A 25 4.90 8.42 -10.32
N TYR A 26 4.73 8.90 -9.09
CA TYR A 26 5.82 9.50 -8.32
C TYR A 26 6.95 8.51 -8.03
N TYR A 27 6.61 7.27 -7.67
CA TYR A 27 7.58 6.23 -7.31
C TYR A 27 7.91 5.26 -8.45
N HIS A 28 7.39 5.48 -9.66
CA HIS A 28 7.60 4.62 -10.84
C HIS A 28 7.25 3.15 -10.58
N VAL A 29 6.10 2.92 -9.97
CA VAL A 29 5.55 1.58 -9.70
C VAL A 29 4.18 1.42 -10.35
N ASP A 30 3.76 0.18 -10.54
CA ASP A 30 2.45 -0.15 -11.10
C ASP A 30 1.34 0.15 -10.06
N PRO A 31 0.31 0.96 -10.39
CA PRO A 31 -0.79 1.24 -9.47
C PRO A 31 -1.57 -0.02 -9.08
N TYR A 32 -1.71 -1.00 -9.98
CA TYR A 32 -2.37 -2.28 -9.66
C TYR A 32 -1.56 -3.10 -8.67
N LEU A 33 -0.23 -2.99 -8.70
CA LEU A 33 0.64 -3.63 -7.70
C LEU A 33 0.44 -3.03 -6.32
N LEU A 34 0.39 -1.70 -6.20
CA LEU A 34 0.09 -1.02 -4.93
C LEU A 34 -1.28 -1.43 -4.39
N TYR A 35 -2.28 -1.51 -5.25
CA TYR A 35 -3.62 -1.95 -4.87
C TYR A 35 -3.63 -3.41 -4.40
N ALA A 36 -2.90 -4.30 -5.07
CA ALA A 36 -2.75 -5.70 -4.67
C ALA A 36 -2.10 -5.84 -3.30
N ILE A 37 -1.08 -5.02 -3.01
CA ILE A 37 -0.45 -4.97 -1.68
C ILE A 37 -1.48 -4.55 -0.63
N ALA A 38 -2.25 -3.49 -0.85
CA ALA A 38 -3.29 -3.05 0.10
C ALA A 38 -4.36 -4.14 0.34
N GLN A 39 -4.75 -4.87 -0.70
CA GLN A 39 -5.67 -6.01 -0.57
C GLN A 39 -5.10 -7.09 0.36
N VAL A 40 -3.84 -7.45 0.19
CA VAL A 40 -3.17 -8.46 1.02
C VAL A 40 -2.98 -7.95 2.45
N GLU A 41 -2.56 -6.69 2.61
CA GLU A 41 -2.20 -6.11 3.92
C GLU A 41 -3.41 -5.87 4.80
N SER A 42 -4.42 -5.18 4.31
CA SER A 42 -5.54 -4.72 5.13
C SER A 42 -6.92 -5.16 4.61
N GLY A 43 -6.99 -5.84 3.46
CA GLY A 43 -8.26 -6.07 2.79
C GLY A 43 -8.97 -4.76 2.40
N MET A 44 -8.21 -3.72 2.10
CA MET A 44 -8.69 -2.36 1.81
C MET A 44 -9.33 -1.65 3.01
N ASN A 45 -9.00 -2.06 4.24
CA ASN A 45 -9.48 -1.41 5.46
C ASN A 45 -8.51 -0.32 5.92
N PRO A 46 -8.88 0.99 5.83
CA PRO A 46 -8.00 2.08 6.26
C PRO A 46 -7.78 2.15 7.77
N ASN A 47 -8.62 1.49 8.55
CA ASN A 47 -8.55 1.45 10.02
C ASN A 47 -7.87 0.18 10.56
N ALA A 48 -7.32 -0.68 9.70
CA ALA A 48 -6.68 -1.91 10.13
C ALA A 48 -5.46 -1.65 11.01
N VAL A 49 -5.34 -2.38 12.11
CA VAL A 49 -4.16 -2.40 12.99
C VAL A 49 -3.78 -3.85 13.25
N GLY A 50 -2.53 -4.19 12.95
CA GLY A 50 -1.94 -5.50 13.25
C GLY A 50 -0.84 -5.36 14.30
N TRP A 51 -0.82 -6.25 15.30
CA TRP A 51 0.21 -6.29 16.33
C TRP A 51 1.19 -7.43 16.05
N ASN A 52 2.48 -7.14 16.14
CA ASN A 52 3.56 -8.11 15.92
C ASN A 52 4.13 -8.61 17.24
N GLN A 53 4.78 -9.79 17.21
CA GLN A 53 5.38 -10.39 18.40
C GLN A 53 6.51 -9.56 19.01
N ASP A 54 7.20 -8.75 18.20
CA ASP A 54 8.26 -7.86 18.63
C ASP A 54 7.77 -6.55 19.29
N GLY A 55 6.45 -6.40 19.45
CA GLY A 55 5.81 -5.21 20.01
C GLY A 55 5.56 -4.10 18.98
N SER A 56 6.01 -4.25 17.75
CA SER A 56 5.67 -3.34 16.68
C SER A 56 4.21 -3.53 16.22
N ARG A 57 3.68 -2.55 15.52
CA ARG A 57 2.34 -2.62 14.92
C ARG A 57 2.35 -2.10 13.49
N ASP A 58 1.43 -2.62 12.71
CA ASP A 58 1.20 -2.20 11.33
C ASP A 58 -0.15 -1.48 11.26
N VAL A 59 -0.18 -0.30 10.67
CA VAL A 59 -1.38 0.53 10.70
C VAL A 59 -1.81 0.98 9.31
N GLY A 60 -3.14 1.09 9.16
CA GLY A 60 -3.81 1.69 8.02
C GLY A 60 -3.89 0.79 6.80
N LEU A 61 -4.30 1.42 5.70
CA LEU A 61 -4.59 0.77 4.43
C LEU A 61 -3.41 -0.08 3.90
N MET A 62 -2.19 0.46 4.02
CA MET A 62 -0.96 -0.15 3.54
C MET A 62 -0.15 -0.85 4.63
N GLN A 63 -0.68 -0.94 5.86
CA GLN A 63 -0.07 -1.59 7.02
C GLN A 63 1.38 -1.12 7.27
N ILE A 64 1.51 0.19 7.48
CA ILE A 64 2.80 0.82 7.75
C ILE A 64 3.28 0.44 9.15
N ASN A 65 4.47 -0.16 9.24
CA ASN A 65 5.03 -0.60 10.51
C ASN A 65 5.48 0.57 11.37
N SER A 66 5.27 0.45 12.68
CA SER A 66 5.63 1.47 13.67
C SER A 66 7.13 1.78 13.73
N THR A 67 7.99 0.93 13.19
CA THR A 67 9.43 1.23 13.06
C THR A 67 9.71 2.41 12.12
N HIS A 68 8.79 2.76 11.24
CA HIS A 68 8.89 3.92 10.36
C HIS A 68 8.41 5.24 11.00
N PHE A 69 7.73 5.18 12.15
CA PHE A 69 7.02 6.34 12.68
C PHE A 69 7.92 7.51 13.06
N SER A 70 9.10 7.27 13.61
CA SER A 70 10.02 8.36 13.96
C SER A 70 10.50 9.15 12.74
N GLU A 71 10.77 8.46 11.64
CA GLU A 71 11.14 9.10 10.38
C GLU A 71 9.97 9.84 9.74
N LEU A 72 8.79 9.21 9.74
CA LEU A 72 7.57 9.82 9.20
C LEU A 72 7.16 11.08 9.98
N GLN A 73 7.32 11.09 11.31
CA GLN A 73 7.07 12.29 12.13
C GLN A 73 7.95 13.47 11.72
N ARG A 74 9.21 13.23 11.36
CA ARG A 74 10.09 14.29 10.84
C ARG A 74 9.57 14.89 9.53
N GLN A 75 8.79 14.13 8.79
CA GLN A 75 8.13 14.57 7.55
C GLN A 75 6.71 15.12 7.79
N GLY A 76 6.29 15.27 9.05
CA GLY A 76 4.95 15.75 9.41
C GLY A 76 3.85 14.70 9.28
N ILE A 77 4.19 13.42 9.21
CA ILE A 77 3.25 12.30 9.10
C ILE A 77 3.25 11.53 10.42
N ASP A 78 2.17 11.65 11.19
CA ASP A 78 1.94 10.89 12.40
C ASP A 78 1.09 9.63 12.15
N GLU A 79 0.96 8.78 13.16
CA GLU A 79 0.16 7.56 13.09
C GLU A 79 -1.31 7.84 12.76
N ASN A 80 -1.88 8.92 13.29
CA ASN A 80 -3.26 9.29 13.03
C ASN A 80 -3.50 9.56 11.55
N ARG A 81 -2.58 10.23 10.87
CA ARG A 81 -2.68 10.48 9.42
C ARG A 81 -2.60 9.20 8.60
N LEU A 82 -1.81 8.22 9.03
CA LEU A 82 -1.74 6.91 8.35
C LEU A 82 -3.07 6.15 8.39
N VAL A 83 -3.89 6.39 9.41
CA VAL A 83 -5.22 5.77 9.56
C VAL A 83 -6.32 6.60 8.92
N THR A 84 -6.32 7.92 9.15
CA THR A 84 -7.40 8.81 8.73
C THR A 84 -7.29 9.31 7.29
N GLU A 85 -6.08 9.25 6.71
CA GLU A 85 -5.80 9.73 5.36
C GLU A 85 -5.32 8.57 4.47
N PRO A 86 -6.21 7.85 3.76
CA PRO A 86 -5.81 6.76 2.88
C PRO A 86 -4.74 7.14 1.85
N CYS A 87 -4.82 8.35 1.30
CA CYS A 87 -3.81 8.84 0.35
C CYS A 87 -2.42 8.94 0.98
N THR A 88 -2.32 9.36 2.24
CA THR A 88 -1.04 9.38 2.97
C THR A 88 -0.50 7.96 3.16
N SER A 89 -1.34 7.00 3.54
CA SER A 89 -0.96 5.59 3.65
C SER A 89 -0.44 5.03 2.32
N ILE A 90 -1.13 5.30 1.20
CA ILE A 90 -0.75 4.85 -0.14
C ILE A 90 0.62 5.43 -0.53
N MET A 91 0.84 6.73 -0.33
CA MET A 91 2.11 7.38 -0.65
C MET A 91 3.27 6.80 0.17
N VAL A 92 3.07 6.60 1.47
CA VAL A 92 4.09 6.00 2.35
C VAL A 92 4.36 4.55 1.95
N GLY A 93 3.34 3.75 1.69
CA GLY A 93 3.48 2.38 1.21
C GLY A 93 4.26 2.30 -0.11
N ALA A 94 3.95 3.18 -1.06
CA ALA A 94 4.67 3.27 -2.33
C ALA A 94 6.15 3.64 -2.13
N SER A 95 6.46 4.52 -1.19
CA SER A 95 7.85 4.88 -0.84
C SER A 95 8.63 3.70 -0.26
N ILE A 96 7.99 2.90 0.59
CA ILE A 96 8.59 1.69 1.16
C ILE A 96 8.86 0.65 0.06
N LEU A 97 7.90 0.42 -0.82
CA LEU A 97 8.08 -0.47 -1.98
C LEU A 97 9.23 0.01 -2.86
N SER A 98 9.30 1.31 -3.16
CA SER A 98 10.37 1.92 -3.94
C SER A 98 11.75 1.68 -3.30
N THR A 99 11.85 1.79 -1.97
CA THR A 99 13.09 1.46 -1.25
C THR A 99 13.48 -0.01 -1.44
N MET A 100 12.52 -0.93 -1.38
CA MET A 100 12.79 -2.35 -1.62
C MET A 100 13.20 -2.63 -3.08
N ILE A 101 12.62 -1.92 -4.03
CA ILE A 101 13.01 -1.99 -5.45
C ILE A 101 14.44 -1.50 -5.65
N ASN A 102 14.87 -0.49 -4.91
CA ASN A 102 16.27 -0.03 -4.96
C ASN A 102 17.26 -1.10 -4.44
N VAL A 103 16.82 -1.95 -3.50
CA VAL A 103 17.65 -3.04 -2.96
C VAL A 103 17.71 -4.24 -3.92
N TYR A 104 16.57 -4.69 -4.43
CA TYR A 104 16.45 -5.96 -5.15
C TYR A 104 16.26 -5.81 -6.66
N GLY A 105 15.97 -4.60 -7.16
CA GLY A 105 15.42 -4.40 -8.49
C GLY A 105 13.89 -4.50 -8.50
N TYR A 106 13.27 -4.13 -9.61
CA TYR A 106 11.82 -4.20 -9.77
C TYR A 106 11.37 -5.64 -10.06
N ASN A 107 11.27 -6.44 -9.02
CA ASN A 107 10.94 -7.86 -9.09
C ASN A 107 10.09 -8.31 -7.89
N TRP A 108 9.67 -9.56 -7.89
CA TRP A 108 8.82 -10.13 -6.84
C TRP A 108 9.52 -10.26 -5.48
N GLU A 109 10.85 -10.34 -5.44
CA GLU A 109 11.58 -10.31 -4.17
C GLU A 109 11.49 -8.94 -3.50
N ALA A 110 11.55 -7.85 -4.26
CA ALA A 110 11.29 -6.49 -3.75
C ALA A 110 9.87 -6.37 -3.16
N VAL A 111 8.88 -6.91 -3.86
CA VAL A 111 7.50 -6.97 -3.34
C VAL A 111 7.44 -7.78 -2.04
N GLY A 112 8.11 -8.91 -1.97
CA GLY A 112 8.21 -9.73 -0.76
C GLY A 112 8.88 -8.99 0.40
N ALA A 113 9.90 -8.20 0.11
CA ALA A 113 10.62 -7.41 1.10
C ALA A 113 9.79 -6.28 1.72
N TYR A 114 8.73 -5.82 1.04
CA TYR A 114 7.76 -4.88 1.61
C TYR A 114 7.24 -5.37 2.96
N ASN A 115 6.94 -6.66 3.08
CA ASN A 115 6.46 -7.29 4.32
C ASN A 115 7.61 -7.90 5.16
N ALA A 116 8.50 -8.65 4.53
CA ALA A 116 9.46 -9.51 5.24
C ALA A 116 10.84 -8.86 5.45
N GLY A 117 11.06 -7.67 4.91
CA GLY A 117 12.33 -6.95 5.04
C GLY A 117 13.49 -7.60 4.30
N VAL A 118 14.71 -7.11 4.61
CA VAL A 118 15.92 -7.40 3.81
C VAL A 118 16.86 -8.43 4.43
N LYS A 119 16.56 -8.98 5.60
CA LYS A 119 17.40 -9.99 6.22
C LYS A 119 17.53 -11.22 5.32
N LYS A 120 18.76 -11.73 5.17
CA LYS A 120 19.06 -12.86 4.28
C LYS A 120 18.21 -14.09 4.60
N GLU A 121 18.08 -14.41 5.88
CA GLU A 121 17.27 -15.53 6.37
C GLU A 121 15.77 -15.42 6.06
N ASN A 122 15.28 -14.23 5.71
CA ASN A 122 13.87 -13.99 5.39
C ASN A 122 13.50 -14.23 3.93
N TYR A 123 14.38 -14.80 3.11
CA TYR A 123 14.10 -15.06 1.70
C TYR A 123 12.79 -15.83 1.48
N SER A 124 12.59 -16.93 2.21
CA SER A 124 11.34 -17.72 2.09
C SER A 124 10.10 -16.93 2.47
N LYS A 125 10.21 -16.08 3.50
CA LYS A 125 9.10 -15.19 3.92
C LYS A 125 8.80 -14.16 2.83
N ARG A 126 9.83 -13.57 2.21
CA ARG A 126 9.65 -12.66 1.07
C ARG A 126 8.89 -13.34 -0.07
N MET A 127 9.33 -14.52 -0.47
CA MET A 127 8.72 -15.22 -1.59
C MET A 127 7.29 -15.72 -1.29
N ASN A 128 7.00 -16.10 -0.06
CA ASN A 128 5.64 -16.47 0.36
C ASN A 128 4.69 -15.27 0.30
N TYR A 129 5.13 -14.12 0.79
CA TYR A 129 4.35 -12.89 0.68
C TYR A 129 4.17 -12.45 -0.79
N ALA A 130 5.24 -12.48 -1.57
CA ALA A 130 5.20 -12.14 -2.99
C ALA A 130 4.17 -12.97 -3.76
N ARG A 131 4.04 -14.28 -3.47
CA ARG A 131 3.01 -15.14 -4.10
C ARG A 131 1.59 -14.70 -3.76
N LYS A 132 1.34 -14.26 -2.53
CA LYS A 132 0.02 -13.73 -2.13
C LYS A 132 -0.33 -12.47 -2.91
N VAL A 133 0.61 -11.53 -3.00
CA VAL A 133 0.44 -10.30 -3.78
C VAL A 133 0.26 -10.59 -5.27
N TRP A 134 1.07 -11.51 -5.81
CA TRP A 134 0.97 -11.93 -7.22
C TRP A 134 -0.43 -12.46 -7.55
N ALA A 135 -0.98 -13.32 -6.69
CA ALA A 135 -2.32 -13.86 -6.88
C ALA A 135 -3.38 -12.75 -6.94
N LYS A 136 -3.32 -11.78 -6.01
CA LYS A 136 -4.21 -10.62 -6.04
C LYS A 136 -3.99 -9.74 -7.26
N TYR A 137 -2.74 -9.50 -7.63
CA TYR A 137 -2.39 -8.70 -8.79
C TYR A 137 -2.97 -9.31 -10.09
N GLN A 138 -2.95 -10.63 -10.25
CA GLN A 138 -3.56 -11.30 -11.41
C GLN A 138 -5.09 -11.17 -11.45
N GLU A 139 -5.75 -11.08 -10.29
CA GLU A 139 -7.19 -10.87 -10.23
C GLU A 139 -7.61 -9.45 -10.67
N ILE A 140 -6.82 -8.44 -10.31
CA ILE A 140 -7.19 -7.01 -10.47
C ILE A 140 -6.58 -6.35 -11.69
N LYS A 141 -5.44 -6.84 -12.19
CA LYS A 141 -4.80 -6.32 -13.39
C LYS A 141 -5.73 -6.51 -14.61
N PRO A 142 -5.98 -5.47 -15.42
CA PRO A 142 -6.73 -5.64 -16.66
C PRO A 142 -6.08 -6.70 -17.55
N ARG A 143 -6.89 -7.63 -18.06
CA ARG A 143 -6.41 -8.59 -19.07
C ARG A 143 -6.08 -7.82 -20.34
N SER A 144 -4.85 -7.99 -20.85
CA SER A 144 -4.51 -7.51 -22.18
C SER A 144 -5.46 -8.19 -23.18
N SER A 145 -6.26 -7.41 -23.87
CA SER A 145 -6.95 -7.91 -25.06
C SER A 145 -5.89 -8.07 -26.14
N TYR A 146 -5.52 -9.31 -26.45
CA TYR A 146 -4.76 -9.64 -27.65
C TYR A 146 -5.69 -9.60 -28.85
#